data_9d400c51c74674108f70ecc01d063861
#
_entry.id   9d400c51c74674108f70ecc01d063861
#
_cell.length_a   1.000
_cell.length_b   1.000
_cell.length_c   1.000
_cell.angle_alpha   90.00
_cell.angle_beta   90.00
_cell.angle_gamma   90.00
#
_symmetry.space_group_name_H-M   'P 1'
#
loop_
_entity.id
_entity.type
_entity.pdbx_description
1 polymer ?
#
loop_
_entity_poly.entity_id
_entity_poly.type
_entity_poly.pdbx_seq_one_letter_code
_entity_poly.pdbx_strand_id
1 'polypeptide(L)'
;MVSHAIVLHLVRPVRRRLHRLSRKTRNKIIFRRCQMVLQLANGECPTTIAAALGCDVSTVYRTRQAFLRAGEASLRPKKSPGRPRRVTAQQERELDQTLAREPRALGKNFSNWTAPNLKVHLHWTVHPVTVWRYMRRLEWRWRRPVPRVASPDRRYRAKAQYLRRLRAQARRGEIHLYYADEMDVALLPTISGRWMRQGQQTQVNTPGQNAKHYVFGAVNYVTGALVWLTWPHKNNVGFRHLLQQVLARHKQTPMKIVIVLDNFRIHKAQAVQRWLCAHRTQLRLYFLPTYSPRLNPIERVWRHCRRNVTDNFYFGTLAHLMTAVKAFLTELTRSPAVILSLIA
;
A
#
# COMPACT_ATOMS: atom_id res chain seq x y z
N MET A 1 65.61 -28.91 -22.19
CA MET A 1 64.54 -28.48 -23.16
C MET A 1 64.44 -26.97 -23.04
N VAL A 2 64.88 -26.20 -24.02
CA VAL A 2 64.75 -24.73 -24.02
C VAL A 2 63.33 -24.36 -24.27
N SER A 3 62.64 -23.89 -23.24
CA SER A 3 61.25 -23.36 -23.33
C SER A 3 61.32 -22.07 -24.17
N HIS A 4 60.85 -22.14 -25.42
CA HIS A 4 60.68 -20.93 -26.23
C HIS A 4 59.83 -19.91 -25.53
N ALA A 5 60.41 -18.74 -25.23
CA ALA A 5 59.66 -17.62 -24.64
C ALA A 5 58.52 -17.18 -25.60
N ILE A 6 57.34 -17.39 -25.23
CA ILE A 6 56.15 -17.00 -26.03
C ILE A 6 55.91 -15.52 -25.80
N VAL A 7 56.56 -14.66 -26.56
CA VAL A 7 56.43 -13.20 -26.41
C VAL A 7 55.13 -12.69 -26.96
N LEU A 8 54.41 -11.91 -26.17
CA LEU A 8 53.17 -11.22 -26.56
C LEU A 8 53.49 -9.77 -26.92
N HIS A 9 53.42 -9.40 -28.19
CA HIS A 9 53.65 -8.00 -28.60
C HIS A 9 52.47 -7.11 -28.24
N LEU A 10 52.71 -6.13 -27.35
CA LEU A 10 51.70 -5.12 -26.95
C LEU A 10 52.14 -3.73 -27.43
N VAL A 11 51.27 -3.04 -28.18
CA VAL A 11 51.50 -1.62 -28.54
C VAL A 11 51.41 -0.74 -27.30
N ARG A 12 52.20 0.36 -27.26
CA ARG A 12 52.29 1.27 -26.10
C ARG A 12 50.93 1.70 -25.49
N PRO A 13 49.91 2.07 -26.28
CA PRO A 13 48.61 2.46 -25.72
C PRO A 13 47.93 1.33 -24.94
N VAL A 14 47.94 0.09 -25.44
CA VAL A 14 47.38 -1.08 -24.78
C VAL A 14 48.10 -1.37 -23.47
N ARG A 15 49.44 -1.35 -23.50
CA ARG A 15 50.26 -1.55 -22.29
C ARG A 15 49.94 -0.54 -21.19
N ARG A 16 49.77 0.76 -21.55
CA ARG A 16 49.39 1.82 -20.60
C ARG A 16 47.99 1.57 -20.01
N ARG A 17 47.00 1.14 -20.82
CA ARG A 17 45.67 0.82 -20.36
C ARG A 17 45.66 -0.37 -19.41
N LEU A 18 46.41 -1.43 -19.72
CA LEU A 18 46.52 -2.61 -18.84
C LEU A 18 47.14 -2.26 -17.47
N HIS A 19 48.19 -1.44 -17.45
CA HIS A 19 48.77 -0.94 -16.20
C HIS A 19 47.79 -0.12 -15.40
N ARG A 20 47.02 0.78 -16.07
CA ARG A 20 45.97 1.57 -15.42
C ARG A 20 44.85 0.67 -14.87
N LEU A 21 44.41 -0.31 -15.65
CA LEU A 21 43.38 -1.27 -15.25
C LEU A 21 43.82 -2.10 -14.05
N SER A 22 45.06 -2.61 -14.09
CA SER A 22 45.66 -3.38 -12.98
C SER A 22 45.71 -2.58 -11.69
N ARG A 23 46.09 -1.30 -11.73
CA ARG A 23 46.16 -0.43 -10.53
C ARG A 23 44.82 -0.03 -9.99
N LYS A 24 43.78 0.13 -10.85
CA LYS A 24 42.47 0.62 -10.45
C LYS A 24 41.49 -0.48 -10.06
N THR A 25 41.70 -1.71 -10.53
CA THR A 25 40.74 -2.78 -10.31
C THR A 25 40.79 -3.33 -8.88
N ARG A 26 39.60 -3.51 -8.26
CA ARG A 26 39.46 -4.26 -7.00
C ARG A 26 39.19 -5.75 -7.24
N ASN A 27 39.00 -6.16 -8.49
CA ASN A 27 38.69 -7.53 -8.84
C ASN A 27 39.98 -8.34 -9.01
N LYS A 28 40.22 -9.29 -8.12
CA LYS A 28 41.42 -10.15 -8.10
C LYS A 28 41.65 -10.90 -9.41
N ILE A 29 40.58 -11.30 -10.12
CA ILE A 29 40.65 -12.03 -11.38
C ILE A 29 41.16 -11.11 -12.50
N ILE A 30 40.60 -9.90 -12.60
CA ILE A 30 41.03 -8.90 -13.59
C ILE A 30 42.49 -8.52 -13.33
N PHE A 31 42.84 -8.24 -12.09
CA PHE A 31 44.23 -7.92 -11.70
C PHE A 31 45.20 -9.02 -12.16
N ARG A 32 44.91 -10.28 -11.77
CA ARG A 32 45.78 -11.41 -12.09
C ARG A 32 45.91 -11.63 -13.60
N ARG A 33 44.83 -11.50 -14.37
CA ARG A 33 44.86 -11.60 -15.84
C ARG A 33 45.63 -10.46 -16.48
N CYS A 34 45.52 -9.23 -15.97
CA CYS A 34 46.33 -8.10 -16.43
C CYS A 34 47.83 -8.39 -16.20
N GLN A 35 48.22 -8.90 -15.02
CA GLN A 35 49.62 -9.24 -14.71
C GLN A 35 50.13 -10.34 -15.64
N MET A 36 49.35 -11.40 -15.90
CA MET A 36 49.74 -12.44 -16.87
C MET A 36 50.05 -11.87 -18.24
N VAL A 37 49.18 -10.99 -18.76
CA VAL A 37 49.37 -10.39 -20.09
C VAL A 37 50.57 -9.44 -20.12
N LEU A 38 50.80 -8.65 -19.06
CA LEU A 38 51.93 -7.73 -18.98
C LEU A 38 53.28 -8.47 -18.86
N GLN A 39 53.34 -9.53 -18.04
CA GLN A 39 54.55 -10.34 -17.87
C GLN A 39 54.88 -11.14 -19.13
N LEU A 40 53.85 -11.70 -19.82
CA LEU A 40 54.06 -12.32 -21.15
C LEU A 40 54.59 -11.31 -22.17
N ALA A 41 54.17 -10.04 -22.10
CA ALA A 41 54.66 -8.98 -22.98
C ALA A 41 56.09 -8.50 -22.61
N ASN A 42 56.57 -8.80 -21.41
CA ASN A 42 57.93 -8.61 -21.00
C ASN A 42 58.87 -9.77 -21.38
N GLY A 43 58.33 -10.86 -21.99
CA GLY A 43 59.07 -12.04 -22.37
C GLY A 43 59.24 -13.08 -21.24
N GLU A 44 58.51 -12.93 -20.13
CA GLU A 44 58.62 -13.91 -19.04
C GLU A 44 58.02 -15.26 -19.43
N CYS A 45 58.60 -16.34 -18.92
CA CYS A 45 58.15 -17.70 -19.21
C CYS A 45 56.81 -18.00 -18.53
N PRO A 46 55.85 -18.65 -19.22
CA PRO A 46 54.56 -18.99 -18.63
C PRO A 46 54.63 -19.78 -17.32
N THR A 47 55.61 -20.62 -17.13
CA THR A 47 55.86 -21.36 -15.87
C THR A 47 56.20 -20.44 -14.71
N THR A 48 57.09 -19.47 -14.97
CA THR A 48 57.49 -18.45 -13.98
C THR A 48 56.31 -17.57 -13.60
N ILE A 49 55.52 -17.13 -14.60
CA ILE A 49 54.29 -16.35 -14.36
C ILE A 49 53.30 -17.13 -13.53
N ALA A 50 53.10 -18.40 -13.83
CA ALA A 50 52.14 -19.27 -13.09
C ALA A 50 52.58 -19.43 -11.63
N ALA A 51 53.87 -19.65 -11.37
CA ALA A 51 54.42 -19.74 -10.02
C ALA A 51 54.28 -18.40 -9.25
N ALA A 52 54.63 -17.28 -9.87
CA ALA A 52 54.54 -15.96 -9.26
C ALA A 52 53.09 -15.53 -8.93
N LEU A 53 52.10 -15.97 -9.73
CA LEU A 53 50.71 -15.63 -9.56
C LEU A 53 49.89 -16.70 -8.86
N GLY A 54 50.49 -17.79 -8.40
CA GLY A 54 49.84 -18.89 -7.70
C GLY A 54 48.72 -19.55 -8.53
N CYS A 55 49.00 -19.93 -9.79
CA CYS A 55 48.04 -20.56 -10.67
C CYS A 55 48.65 -21.62 -11.57
N ASP A 56 47.82 -22.45 -12.17
CA ASP A 56 48.26 -23.43 -13.15
C ASP A 56 48.74 -22.77 -14.45
N VAL A 57 49.78 -23.32 -15.09
CA VAL A 57 50.35 -22.84 -16.36
C VAL A 57 49.28 -22.80 -17.48
N SER A 58 48.37 -23.74 -17.51
CA SER A 58 47.25 -23.74 -18.48
C SER A 58 46.38 -22.50 -18.38
N THR A 59 46.30 -21.88 -17.19
CA THR A 59 45.55 -20.63 -16.97
C THR A 59 46.24 -19.44 -17.64
N VAL A 60 47.58 -19.43 -17.64
CA VAL A 60 48.37 -18.39 -18.35
C VAL A 60 48.14 -18.52 -19.86
N TYR A 61 48.23 -19.73 -20.41
CA TYR A 61 48.00 -19.99 -21.83
C TYR A 61 46.54 -19.62 -22.24
N ARG A 62 45.55 -20.03 -21.46
CA ARG A 62 44.12 -19.68 -21.71
C ARG A 62 43.91 -18.16 -21.68
N THR A 63 44.53 -17.45 -20.74
CA THR A 63 44.41 -16.00 -20.64
C THR A 63 45.08 -15.31 -21.85
N ARG A 64 46.25 -15.78 -22.29
CA ARG A 64 46.93 -15.31 -23.49
C ARG A 64 46.01 -15.52 -24.73
N GLN A 65 45.51 -16.71 -24.95
CA GLN A 65 44.64 -17.01 -26.09
C GLN A 65 43.37 -16.15 -26.09
N ALA A 66 42.73 -16.00 -24.92
CA ALA A 66 41.57 -15.15 -24.78
C ALA A 66 41.88 -13.69 -25.11
N PHE A 67 43.04 -13.20 -24.65
CA PHE A 67 43.49 -11.85 -24.93
C PHE A 67 43.80 -11.63 -26.41
N LEU A 68 44.43 -12.57 -27.08
CA LEU A 68 44.68 -12.51 -28.53
C LEU A 68 43.38 -12.47 -29.35
N ARG A 69 42.32 -13.19 -28.90
CA ARG A 69 41.04 -13.23 -29.60
C ARG A 69 40.17 -11.99 -29.36
N ALA A 70 40.10 -11.48 -28.15
CA ALA A 70 39.12 -10.48 -27.74
C ALA A 70 39.72 -9.28 -26.96
N GLY A 71 41.05 -9.14 -26.97
CA GLY A 71 41.75 -8.01 -26.33
C GLY A 71 41.40 -7.84 -24.85
N GLU A 72 41.34 -6.59 -24.42
CA GLU A 72 41.09 -6.21 -23.02
C GLU A 72 39.72 -6.68 -22.48
N ALA A 73 38.74 -6.90 -23.34
CA ALA A 73 37.41 -7.39 -22.95
C ALA A 73 37.49 -8.80 -22.31
N SER A 74 38.46 -9.62 -22.75
CA SER A 74 38.66 -10.99 -22.25
C SER A 74 39.15 -11.05 -20.80
N LEU A 75 39.70 -9.96 -20.28
CA LEU A 75 40.22 -9.89 -18.91
C LEU A 75 39.10 -9.88 -17.88
N ARG A 76 37.90 -9.44 -18.28
CA ARG A 76 36.73 -9.46 -17.39
C ARG A 76 36.18 -10.90 -17.24
N PRO A 77 35.93 -11.37 -16.03
CA PRO A 77 35.30 -12.67 -15.83
C PRO A 77 33.91 -12.70 -16.45
N LYS A 78 33.61 -13.74 -17.19
CA LYS A 78 32.24 -14.00 -17.65
C LYS A 78 31.37 -14.36 -16.43
N LYS A 79 30.16 -13.85 -16.39
CA LYS A 79 29.20 -14.24 -15.37
C LYS A 79 28.87 -15.72 -15.53
N SER A 80 29.03 -16.49 -14.45
CA SER A 80 28.64 -17.90 -14.45
C SER A 80 27.11 -18.01 -14.72
N PRO A 81 26.68 -18.93 -15.58
CA PRO A 81 25.24 -19.15 -15.78
C PRO A 81 24.49 -19.58 -14.51
N GLY A 82 25.22 -20.05 -13.50
CA GLY A 82 24.63 -20.54 -12.26
C GLY A 82 23.90 -21.87 -12.42
N ARG A 83 23.14 -22.25 -11.40
CA ARG A 83 22.31 -23.48 -11.44
C ARG A 83 21.17 -23.30 -12.45
N PRO A 84 20.90 -24.27 -13.31
CA PRO A 84 19.76 -24.24 -14.22
C PRO A 84 18.44 -24.02 -13.48
N ARG A 85 17.57 -23.23 -14.10
CA ARG A 85 16.24 -22.95 -13.52
C ARG A 85 15.39 -24.22 -13.54
N ARG A 86 14.71 -24.48 -12.42
CA ARG A 86 13.78 -25.63 -12.31
C ARG A 86 12.43 -25.39 -12.96
N VAL A 87 12.09 -24.12 -13.24
CA VAL A 87 10.84 -23.69 -13.88
C VAL A 87 11.20 -22.97 -15.16
N THR A 88 10.60 -23.37 -16.25
CA THR A 88 10.82 -22.79 -17.58
C THR A 88 10.12 -21.44 -17.72
N ALA A 89 10.50 -20.64 -18.73
CA ALA A 89 9.83 -19.38 -19.02
C ALA A 89 8.35 -19.56 -19.44
N GLN A 90 8.00 -20.69 -20.02
CA GLN A 90 6.61 -21.06 -20.34
C GLN A 90 5.80 -21.31 -19.06
N GLN A 91 6.35 -22.08 -18.16
CA GLN A 91 5.72 -22.34 -16.85
C GLN A 91 5.58 -21.07 -16.01
N GLU A 92 6.54 -20.14 -16.08
CA GLU A 92 6.41 -18.82 -15.42
C GLU A 92 5.20 -18.04 -15.97
N ARG A 93 5.00 -18.02 -17.29
CA ARG A 93 3.84 -17.38 -17.93
C ARG A 93 2.53 -18.05 -17.56
N GLU A 94 2.48 -19.37 -17.52
CA GLU A 94 1.32 -20.14 -17.11
C GLU A 94 0.92 -19.86 -15.65
N LEU A 95 1.91 -19.77 -14.75
CA LEU A 95 1.70 -19.37 -13.36
C LEU A 95 1.10 -17.97 -13.26
N ASP A 96 1.62 -17.01 -14.01
CA ASP A 96 1.15 -15.62 -14.01
C ASP A 96 -0.30 -15.52 -14.51
N GLN A 97 -0.63 -16.19 -15.63
CA GLN A 97 -1.98 -16.27 -16.18
C GLN A 97 -2.97 -16.96 -15.23
N THR A 98 -2.52 -18.00 -14.54
CA THR A 98 -3.34 -18.72 -13.57
C THR A 98 -3.66 -17.87 -12.36
N LEU A 99 -2.66 -17.15 -11.83
CA LEU A 99 -2.82 -16.23 -10.70
C LEU A 99 -3.76 -15.05 -11.01
N ALA A 100 -3.82 -14.61 -12.26
CA ALA A 100 -4.72 -13.54 -12.70
C ALA A 100 -6.20 -13.98 -12.76
N ARG A 101 -6.48 -15.29 -12.69
CA ARG A 101 -7.84 -15.84 -12.74
C ARG A 101 -8.30 -16.28 -11.36
N GLU A 102 -9.57 -16.10 -11.08
CA GLU A 102 -10.17 -16.64 -9.86
C GLU A 102 -10.19 -18.18 -9.91
N PRO A 103 -9.82 -18.87 -8.81
CA PRO A 103 -9.83 -20.35 -8.79
C PRO A 103 -11.18 -20.94 -9.18
N ARG A 104 -12.28 -20.35 -8.75
CA ARG A 104 -13.65 -20.78 -9.08
C ARG A 104 -13.96 -20.71 -10.57
N ALA A 105 -13.43 -19.70 -11.27
CA ALA A 105 -13.58 -19.59 -12.73
C ALA A 105 -12.84 -20.70 -13.48
N LEU A 106 -11.91 -21.39 -12.80
CA LEU A 106 -11.19 -22.56 -13.28
C LEU A 106 -11.73 -23.89 -12.70
N GLY A 107 -12.97 -23.90 -12.20
CA GLY A 107 -13.65 -25.08 -11.67
C GLY A 107 -13.14 -25.57 -10.32
N LYS A 108 -12.44 -24.72 -9.54
CA LYS A 108 -11.95 -25.10 -8.22
C LYS A 108 -12.96 -24.76 -7.12
N ASN A 109 -12.98 -25.56 -6.05
CA ASN A 109 -13.89 -25.39 -4.92
C ASN A 109 -13.36 -24.44 -3.81
N PHE A 110 -12.28 -23.71 -4.07
CA PHE A 110 -11.67 -22.74 -3.15
C PHE A 110 -11.58 -21.35 -3.79
N SER A 111 -11.43 -20.30 -2.96
CA SER A 111 -11.49 -18.91 -3.39
C SER A 111 -10.14 -18.23 -3.56
N ASN A 112 -9.06 -18.79 -3.02
CA ASN A 112 -7.74 -18.17 -3.07
C ASN A 112 -6.67 -19.17 -3.51
N TRP A 113 -5.77 -18.70 -4.37
CA TRP A 113 -4.60 -19.46 -4.73
C TRP A 113 -3.59 -19.49 -3.58
N THR A 114 -3.09 -20.67 -3.28
CA THR A 114 -1.95 -20.90 -2.39
C THR A 114 -0.83 -21.59 -3.18
N ALA A 115 0.41 -21.51 -2.72
CA ALA A 115 1.52 -22.17 -3.41
C ALA A 115 1.34 -23.71 -3.52
N PRO A 116 0.80 -24.42 -2.51
CA PRO A 116 0.44 -25.84 -2.66
C PRO A 116 -0.63 -26.07 -3.74
N ASN A 117 -1.72 -25.30 -3.73
CA ASN A 117 -2.81 -25.49 -4.68
C ASN A 117 -2.37 -25.20 -6.13
N LEU A 118 -1.53 -24.17 -6.31
CA LEU A 118 -0.94 -23.85 -7.61
C LEU A 118 -0.03 -24.96 -8.12
N LYS A 119 0.82 -25.51 -7.24
CA LYS A 119 1.66 -26.69 -7.57
C LYS A 119 0.82 -27.83 -8.13
N VAL A 120 -0.28 -28.16 -7.45
CA VAL A 120 -1.18 -29.26 -7.86
C VAL A 120 -1.87 -28.90 -9.17
N HIS A 121 -2.40 -27.70 -9.31
CA HIS A 121 -3.13 -27.27 -10.50
C HIS A 121 -2.25 -27.23 -11.76
N LEU A 122 -1.00 -26.76 -11.61
CA LEU A 122 -0.04 -26.66 -12.71
C LEU A 122 0.76 -27.97 -12.93
N HIS A 123 0.47 -29.01 -12.17
CA HIS A 123 1.19 -30.30 -12.22
C HIS A 123 2.71 -30.16 -12.04
N TRP A 124 3.15 -29.21 -11.21
CA TRP A 124 4.57 -28.98 -10.97
C TRP A 124 5.15 -29.96 -9.96
N THR A 125 6.35 -30.45 -10.24
CA THR A 125 7.09 -31.37 -9.34
C THR A 125 7.93 -30.61 -8.29
N VAL A 126 8.06 -29.29 -8.40
CA VAL A 126 8.85 -28.46 -7.48
C VAL A 126 8.20 -28.34 -6.10
N HIS A 127 9.00 -28.00 -5.08
CA HIS A 127 8.46 -27.74 -3.75
C HIS A 127 7.61 -26.46 -3.72
N PRO A 128 6.51 -26.38 -2.93
CA PRO A 128 5.65 -25.18 -2.85
C PRO A 128 6.39 -23.86 -2.57
N VAL A 129 7.48 -23.90 -1.78
CA VAL A 129 8.34 -22.73 -1.56
C VAL A 129 8.95 -22.22 -2.86
N THR A 130 9.23 -23.10 -3.83
CA THR A 130 9.72 -22.68 -5.15
C THR A 130 8.61 -21.93 -5.91
N VAL A 131 7.38 -22.44 -5.89
CA VAL A 131 6.20 -21.74 -6.47
C VAL A 131 6.07 -20.36 -5.85
N TRP A 132 6.12 -20.26 -4.51
CA TRP A 132 6.04 -18.98 -3.79
C TRP A 132 7.16 -18.01 -4.21
N ARG A 133 8.41 -18.51 -4.40
CA ARG A 133 9.53 -17.65 -4.89
C ARG A 133 9.26 -17.10 -6.27
N TYR A 134 8.67 -17.91 -7.18
CA TYR A 134 8.29 -17.46 -8.50
C TYR A 134 7.13 -16.47 -8.47
N MET A 135 6.09 -16.68 -7.63
CA MET A 135 5.05 -15.69 -7.39
C MET A 135 5.64 -14.33 -6.96
N ARG A 136 6.60 -14.35 -6.02
CA ARG A 136 7.28 -13.13 -5.55
C ARG A 136 8.11 -12.47 -6.64
N ARG A 137 8.74 -13.24 -7.50
CA ARG A 137 9.53 -12.77 -8.65
C ARG A 137 8.64 -12.13 -9.73
N LEU A 138 7.46 -12.68 -9.96
CA LEU A 138 6.42 -12.15 -10.83
C LEU A 138 5.64 -10.99 -10.18
N GLU A 139 6.17 -10.43 -9.09
CA GLU A 139 5.63 -9.30 -8.35
C GLU A 139 4.29 -9.53 -7.64
N TRP A 140 3.80 -10.78 -7.59
CA TRP A 140 2.62 -11.11 -6.82
C TRP A 140 2.88 -10.97 -5.31
N ARG A 141 1.93 -10.32 -4.62
CA ARG A 141 2.01 -10.08 -3.17
C ARG A 141 0.71 -10.47 -2.51
N TRP A 142 0.79 -11.16 -1.38
CA TRP A 142 -0.37 -11.43 -0.56
C TRP A 142 -0.85 -10.14 0.08
N ARG A 143 -2.05 -9.69 -0.30
CA ARG A 143 -2.66 -8.46 0.23
C ARG A 143 -4.13 -8.68 0.51
N ARG A 144 -4.66 -7.99 1.50
CA ARG A 144 -6.10 -7.97 1.78
C ARG A 144 -6.81 -7.21 0.66
N PRO A 145 -7.80 -7.83 -0.03
CA PRO A 145 -8.60 -7.14 -1.03
C PRO A 145 -9.42 -6.03 -0.39
N VAL A 146 -9.69 -4.98 -1.15
CA VAL A 146 -10.55 -3.88 -0.73
C VAL A 146 -11.96 -4.15 -1.24
N PRO A 147 -12.99 -4.16 -0.38
CA PRO A 147 -14.36 -4.34 -0.82
C PRO A 147 -14.75 -3.22 -1.78
N ARG A 148 -15.30 -3.59 -2.93
CA ARG A 148 -15.84 -2.67 -3.92
C ARG A 148 -17.34 -2.86 -3.99
N VAL A 149 -18.09 -1.88 -3.53
CA VAL A 149 -19.54 -1.83 -3.72
C VAL A 149 -19.83 -0.98 -4.94
N ALA A 150 -20.49 -1.56 -5.93
CA ALA A 150 -21.04 -0.81 -7.04
C ALA A 150 -22.38 -0.18 -6.60
N SER A 151 -22.53 1.12 -6.76
CA SER A 151 -23.78 1.79 -6.44
C SER A 151 -24.87 1.38 -7.46
N PRO A 152 -26.03 0.88 -7.01
CA PRO A 152 -27.15 0.58 -7.90
C PRO A 152 -27.91 1.83 -8.35
N ASP A 153 -27.51 3.02 -7.89
CA ASP A 153 -28.18 4.27 -8.18
C ASP A 153 -27.98 4.69 -9.64
N ARG A 154 -29.02 4.60 -10.46
CA ARG A 154 -29.01 5.02 -11.89
C ARG A 154 -28.57 6.48 -12.06
N ARG A 155 -28.77 7.33 -11.06
CA ARG A 155 -28.41 8.75 -11.08
C ARG A 155 -27.03 9.02 -10.44
N TYR A 156 -26.19 8.00 -10.21
CA TYR A 156 -24.90 8.14 -9.55
C TYR A 156 -24.04 9.26 -10.15
N ARG A 157 -23.88 9.27 -11.49
CA ARG A 157 -23.05 10.26 -12.18
C ARG A 157 -23.59 11.69 -11.99
N ALA A 158 -24.90 11.88 -12.14
CA ALA A 158 -25.56 13.17 -11.96
C ALA A 158 -25.44 13.67 -10.50
N LYS A 159 -25.67 12.79 -9.52
CA LYS A 159 -25.51 13.12 -8.10
C LYS A 159 -24.08 13.45 -7.74
N ALA A 160 -23.10 12.69 -8.25
CA ALA A 160 -21.68 12.97 -8.04
C ALA A 160 -21.24 14.30 -8.69
N GLN A 161 -21.77 14.63 -9.85
CA GLN A 161 -21.53 15.92 -10.51
C GLN A 161 -22.14 17.08 -9.73
N TYR A 162 -23.37 16.93 -9.23
CA TYR A 162 -24.01 17.92 -8.40
C TYR A 162 -23.26 18.15 -7.09
N LEU A 163 -22.74 17.08 -6.47
CA LEU A 163 -21.89 17.19 -5.29
C LEU A 163 -20.61 17.99 -5.55
N ARG A 164 -20.01 17.84 -6.74
CA ARG A 164 -18.87 18.68 -7.15
C ARG A 164 -19.25 20.16 -7.25
N ARG A 165 -20.44 20.48 -7.77
CA ARG A 165 -20.97 21.85 -7.81
C ARG A 165 -21.17 22.42 -6.40
N LEU A 166 -21.76 21.66 -5.48
CA LEU A 166 -21.92 22.07 -4.08
C LEU A 166 -20.59 22.36 -3.40
N ARG A 167 -19.57 21.53 -3.65
CA ARG A 167 -18.20 21.78 -3.15
C ARG A 167 -17.60 23.07 -3.71
N ALA A 168 -17.81 23.34 -4.99
CA ALA A 168 -17.35 24.58 -5.61
C ALA A 168 -18.07 25.81 -5.03
N GLN A 169 -19.39 25.76 -4.84
CA GLN A 169 -20.17 26.81 -4.20
C GLN A 169 -19.70 27.07 -2.76
N ALA A 170 -19.45 26.02 -2.00
CA ALA A 170 -18.94 26.15 -0.64
C ALA A 170 -17.56 26.83 -0.59
N ARG A 171 -16.64 26.48 -1.53
CA ARG A 171 -15.32 27.12 -1.63
C ARG A 171 -15.40 28.62 -2.01
N ARG A 172 -16.44 29.02 -2.73
CA ARG A 172 -16.71 30.43 -3.05
C ARG A 172 -17.46 31.19 -1.94
N GLY A 173 -17.79 30.49 -0.84
CA GLY A 173 -18.53 31.10 0.27
C GLY A 173 -20.02 31.33 0.00
N GLU A 174 -20.62 30.67 -0.98
CA GLU A 174 -22.04 30.82 -1.33
C GLU A 174 -22.95 29.99 -0.40
N ILE A 175 -22.42 28.89 0.16
CA ILE A 175 -23.15 27.98 1.05
C ILE A 175 -22.24 27.45 2.16
N HIS A 176 -22.84 27.06 3.28
CA HIS A 176 -22.18 26.22 4.27
C HIS A 176 -22.43 24.76 3.93
N LEU A 177 -21.39 24.03 3.47
CA LEU A 177 -21.50 22.61 3.10
C LEU A 177 -20.98 21.73 4.22
N TYR A 178 -21.87 20.89 4.75
CA TYR A 178 -21.55 19.89 5.76
C TYR A 178 -21.71 18.49 5.20
N TYR A 179 -20.88 17.56 5.68
CA TYR A 179 -21.03 16.13 5.51
C TYR A 179 -21.39 15.52 6.85
N ALA A 180 -22.51 14.83 6.92
CA ALA A 180 -23.02 14.21 8.14
C ALA A 180 -23.06 12.68 8.04
N ASP A 181 -22.87 12.02 9.18
CA ASP A 181 -22.93 10.57 9.33
C ASP A 181 -22.99 10.16 10.80
N GLU A 182 -23.29 8.88 11.06
CA GLU A 182 -23.28 8.28 12.39
C GLU A 182 -22.18 7.23 12.52
N MET A 183 -21.40 7.33 13.60
CA MET A 183 -20.40 6.33 13.97
C MET A 183 -20.94 5.44 15.10
N ASP A 184 -21.00 4.14 14.86
CA ASP A 184 -21.21 3.16 15.92
C ASP A 184 -19.97 3.06 16.80
N VAL A 185 -20.13 3.18 18.09
CA VAL A 185 -19.12 2.95 19.11
C VAL A 185 -19.52 1.70 19.88
N ALA A 186 -18.81 0.61 19.64
CA ALA A 186 -19.09 -0.69 20.24
C ALA A 186 -18.05 -1.05 21.30
N LEU A 187 -18.49 -1.66 22.39
CA LEU A 187 -17.59 -2.11 23.45
C LEU A 187 -16.68 -3.25 22.98
N LEU A 188 -17.14 -4.04 21.99
CA LEU A 188 -16.31 -5.04 21.32
C LEU A 188 -15.20 -4.36 20.54
N PRO A 189 -13.92 -4.58 20.87
CA PRO A 189 -12.79 -3.94 20.19
C PRO A 189 -12.71 -4.32 18.71
N THR A 190 -12.41 -3.36 17.87
CA THR A 190 -12.04 -3.64 16.47
C THR A 190 -10.57 -4.07 16.43
N ILE A 191 -10.30 -5.24 15.85
CA ILE A 191 -8.93 -5.74 15.73
C ILE A 191 -8.32 -5.20 14.43
N SER A 192 -7.20 -4.49 14.57
CA SER A 192 -6.43 -3.91 13.47
C SER A 192 -4.95 -4.27 13.60
N GLY A 193 -4.16 -3.98 12.54
CA GLY A 193 -2.71 -4.21 12.57
C GLY A 193 -2.01 -3.31 13.59
N ARG A 194 -1.10 -3.89 14.39
CA ARG A 194 -0.19 -3.17 15.30
C ARG A 194 1.20 -3.79 15.29
N TRP A 195 2.19 -3.05 15.75
CA TRP A 195 3.54 -3.56 15.90
C TRP A 195 3.61 -4.60 17.02
N MET A 196 4.21 -5.77 16.73
CA MET A 196 4.45 -6.86 17.66
C MET A 196 5.83 -7.46 17.40
N ARG A 197 6.46 -8.00 18.43
CA ARG A 197 7.68 -8.78 18.25
C ARG A 197 7.38 -10.06 17.51
N GLN A 198 8.31 -10.49 16.65
CA GLN A 198 8.18 -11.76 15.95
C GLN A 198 8.02 -12.92 16.94
N GLY A 199 7.02 -13.77 16.72
CA GLY A 199 6.68 -14.89 17.61
C GLY A 199 5.87 -14.51 18.85
N GLN A 200 5.56 -13.22 19.09
CA GLN A 200 4.74 -12.77 20.23
C GLN A 200 3.47 -12.11 19.71
N GLN A 201 2.36 -12.83 19.75
CA GLN A 201 1.07 -12.28 19.34
C GLN A 201 0.37 -11.62 20.55
N THR A 202 0.06 -10.32 20.43
CA THR A 202 -0.71 -9.61 21.46
C THR A 202 -2.16 -10.07 21.44
N GLN A 203 -2.70 -10.38 22.61
CA GLN A 203 -4.11 -10.68 22.83
C GLN A 203 -4.84 -9.41 23.27
N VAL A 204 -6.08 -9.23 22.80
CA VAL A 204 -6.97 -8.15 23.21
C VAL A 204 -8.18 -8.78 23.88
N ASN A 205 -8.45 -8.40 25.12
CA ASN A 205 -9.62 -8.87 25.84
C ASN A 205 -10.90 -8.45 25.11
N THR A 206 -11.92 -9.27 25.16
CA THR A 206 -13.21 -8.99 24.56
C THR A 206 -14.34 -9.19 25.58
N PRO A 207 -15.39 -8.36 25.55
CA PRO A 207 -16.55 -8.54 26.43
C PRO A 207 -17.36 -9.75 26.00
N GLY A 208 -18.03 -10.40 26.94
CA GLY A 208 -19.00 -11.46 26.66
C GLY A 208 -20.27 -10.95 25.97
N GLN A 209 -20.59 -9.67 26.17
CA GLN A 209 -21.72 -8.98 25.54
C GLN A 209 -21.26 -7.69 24.88
N ASN A 210 -21.83 -7.36 23.74
CA ASN A 210 -21.50 -6.13 23.02
C ASN A 210 -22.53 -5.03 23.33
N ALA A 211 -22.11 -3.99 24.03
CA ALA A 211 -22.89 -2.78 24.21
C ALA A 211 -22.46 -1.73 23.17
N LYS A 212 -23.42 -0.91 22.72
CA LYS A 212 -23.20 0.12 21.69
C LYS A 212 -23.71 1.47 22.13
N HIS A 213 -23.01 2.50 21.64
CA HIS A 213 -23.44 3.89 21.69
C HIS A 213 -23.17 4.52 20.32
N TYR A 214 -23.72 5.71 20.03
CA TYR A 214 -23.61 6.34 18.73
C TYR A 214 -23.07 7.74 18.85
N VAL A 215 -22.23 8.11 17.89
CA VAL A 215 -21.81 9.49 17.69
C VAL A 215 -22.44 9.97 16.39
N PHE A 216 -23.21 11.05 16.47
CA PHE A 216 -23.72 11.79 15.32
C PHE A 216 -22.77 12.93 15.04
N GLY A 217 -22.36 13.13 13.81
CA GLY A 217 -21.44 14.20 13.47
C GLY A 217 -21.69 14.83 12.12
N ALA A 218 -21.28 16.09 12.01
CA ALA A 218 -21.29 16.85 10.77
C ALA A 218 -20.01 17.67 10.66
N VAL A 219 -19.27 17.50 9.56
CA VAL A 219 -18.03 18.24 9.30
C VAL A 219 -18.23 19.26 8.19
N ASN A 220 -17.83 20.50 8.43
CA ASN A 220 -17.83 21.54 7.39
C ASN A 220 -16.69 21.28 6.40
N TYR A 221 -17.03 21.22 5.12
CA TYR A 221 -16.10 20.86 4.05
C TYR A 221 -14.98 21.88 3.83
N VAL A 222 -15.24 23.15 4.12
CA VAL A 222 -14.29 24.25 3.87
C VAL A 222 -13.49 24.62 5.10
N THR A 223 -14.15 24.68 6.27
CA THR A 223 -13.49 25.15 7.50
C THR A 223 -12.92 24.01 8.35
N GLY A 224 -13.32 22.75 8.10
CA GLY A 224 -12.98 21.63 8.96
C GLY A 224 -13.70 21.63 10.32
N ALA A 225 -14.61 22.57 10.55
CA ALA A 225 -15.37 22.63 11.80
C ALA A 225 -16.22 21.36 11.98
N LEU A 226 -16.04 20.69 13.09
CA LEU A 226 -16.77 19.46 13.44
C LEU A 226 -17.84 19.79 14.48
N VAL A 227 -19.06 19.41 14.18
CA VAL A 227 -20.21 19.41 15.11
C VAL A 227 -20.51 17.95 15.44
N TRP A 228 -20.60 17.60 16.70
CA TRP A 228 -20.88 16.23 17.09
C TRP A 228 -21.64 16.16 18.40
N LEU A 229 -22.37 15.07 18.58
CA LEU A 229 -23.02 14.69 19.83
C LEU A 229 -23.04 13.17 19.98
N THR A 230 -23.23 12.72 21.20
CA THR A 230 -23.42 11.30 21.51
C THR A 230 -24.88 11.02 21.83
N TRP A 231 -25.38 9.86 21.36
CA TRP A 231 -26.77 9.47 21.57
C TRP A 231 -26.87 7.96 21.81
N PRO A 232 -27.72 7.49 22.73
CA PRO A 232 -27.78 6.06 23.06
C PRO A 232 -28.31 5.19 21.91
N HIS A 233 -29.11 5.75 21.02
CA HIS A 233 -29.75 5.01 19.93
C HIS A 233 -29.53 5.68 18.59
N LYS A 234 -29.35 4.91 17.53
CA LYS A 234 -29.31 5.42 16.15
C LYS A 234 -30.73 5.69 15.67
N ASN A 235 -31.26 6.88 15.99
CA ASN A 235 -32.62 7.27 15.69
C ASN A 235 -32.75 8.70 15.16
N ASN A 236 -33.94 9.07 14.76
CA ASN A 236 -34.26 10.38 14.21
C ASN A 236 -34.17 11.52 15.25
N VAL A 237 -34.26 11.22 16.54
CA VAL A 237 -34.16 12.23 17.62
C VAL A 237 -32.73 12.72 17.71
N GLY A 238 -31.74 11.81 17.82
CA GLY A 238 -30.32 12.16 17.82
C GLY A 238 -29.93 12.92 16.55
N PHE A 239 -30.44 12.49 15.39
CA PHE A 239 -30.19 13.19 14.14
C PHE A 239 -30.75 14.64 14.14
N ARG A 240 -31.98 14.85 14.64
CA ARG A 240 -32.55 16.20 14.77
C ARG A 240 -31.71 17.10 15.69
N HIS A 241 -31.23 16.57 16.80
CA HIS A 241 -30.34 17.32 17.68
C HIS A 241 -29.04 17.75 16.95
N LEU A 242 -28.47 16.88 16.11
CA LEU A 242 -27.34 17.28 15.26
C LEU A 242 -27.70 18.43 14.32
N LEU A 243 -28.84 18.35 13.63
CA LEU A 243 -29.32 19.41 12.73
C LEU A 243 -29.52 20.74 13.48
N GLN A 244 -30.11 20.71 14.68
CA GLN A 244 -30.29 21.87 15.54
C GLN A 244 -28.95 22.52 15.93
N GLN A 245 -27.95 21.70 16.30
CA GLN A 245 -26.62 22.22 16.63
C GLN A 245 -25.91 22.84 15.43
N VAL A 246 -26.01 22.22 14.25
CA VAL A 246 -25.46 22.80 13.01
C VAL A 246 -26.14 24.11 12.69
N LEU A 247 -27.47 24.19 12.78
CA LEU A 247 -28.22 25.41 12.52
C LEU A 247 -27.86 26.52 13.53
N ALA A 248 -27.74 26.18 14.80
CA ALA A 248 -27.39 27.13 15.86
C ALA A 248 -26.03 27.82 15.63
N ARG A 249 -25.07 27.15 14.99
CA ARG A 249 -23.78 27.75 14.64
C ARG A 249 -23.85 28.81 13.55
N HIS A 250 -24.94 28.87 12.81
CA HIS A 250 -25.11 29.76 11.66
C HIS A 250 -26.30 30.73 11.80
N LYS A 251 -26.74 31.00 13.03
CA LYS A 251 -27.88 31.90 13.28
C LYS A 251 -27.72 33.31 12.71
N GLN A 252 -26.48 33.77 12.61
CA GLN A 252 -26.16 35.15 12.18
C GLN A 252 -25.76 35.24 10.71
N THR A 253 -25.76 34.17 9.96
CA THR A 253 -25.33 34.17 8.56
C THR A 253 -26.52 33.94 7.63
N PRO A 254 -26.68 34.74 6.55
CA PRO A 254 -27.75 34.55 5.58
C PRO A 254 -27.52 33.39 4.64
N MET A 255 -26.32 32.79 4.69
CA MET A 255 -25.95 31.69 3.79
C MET A 255 -26.69 30.41 4.09
N LYS A 256 -27.14 29.73 3.04
CA LYS A 256 -27.83 28.45 3.13
C LYS A 256 -26.89 27.32 3.59
N ILE A 257 -27.37 26.49 4.50
CA ILE A 257 -26.68 25.29 4.95
C ILE A 257 -27.13 24.12 4.09
N VAL A 258 -26.18 23.39 3.50
CA VAL A 258 -26.44 22.14 2.78
C VAL A 258 -25.74 21.02 3.53
N ILE A 259 -26.51 20.01 3.97
CA ILE A 259 -25.98 18.82 4.66
C ILE A 259 -26.06 17.63 3.73
N VAL A 260 -24.92 17.06 3.42
CA VAL A 260 -24.76 15.85 2.60
C VAL A 260 -24.69 14.64 3.52
N LEU A 261 -25.49 13.61 3.24
CA LEU A 261 -25.61 12.42 4.07
C LEU A 261 -26.05 11.20 3.23
N ASP A 262 -26.02 10.04 3.83
CA ASP A 262 -26.49 8.80 3.21
C ASP A 262 -28.03 8.69 3.16
N ASN A 263 -28.50 7.56 2.59
CA ASN A 263 -29.93 7.30 2.44
C ASN A 263 -30.54 6.55 3.63
N PHE A 264 -29.93 6.55 4.82
CA PHE A 264 -30.44 5.80 5.95
C PHE A 264 -31.85 6.29 6.37
N ARG A 265 -32.68 5.34 6.79
CA ARG A 265 -34.12 5.61 7.03
C ARG A 265 -34.44 6.71 8.05
N ILE A 266 -33.56 6.90 9.07
CA ILE A 266 -33.80 7.89 10.12
C ILE A 266 -33.82 9.33 9.57
N HIS A 267 -33.09 9.60 8.48
CA HIS A 267 -33.02 10.90 7.83
C HIS A 267 -34.32 11.26 7.09
N LYS A 268 -35.11 10.25 6.73
CA LYS A 268 -36.37 10.39 6.00
C LYS A 268 -37.61 10.29 6.91
N ALA A 269 -37.40 10.14 8.22
CA ALA A 269 -38.50 10.05 9.18
C ALA A 269 -39.40 11.30 9.13
N GLN A 270 -40.74 11.13 9.31
CA GLN A 270 -41.69 12.23 9.26
C GLN A 270 -41.34 13.38 10.21
N ALA A 271 -40.87 13.06 11.42
CA ALA A 271 -40.44 14.06 12.39
C ALA A 271 -39.28 14.93 11.89
N VAL A 272 -38.33 14.35 11.11
CA VAL A 272 -37.23 15.08 10.45
C VAL A 272 -37.78 15.94 9.31
N GLN A 273 -38.71 15.39 8.49
CA GLN A 273 -39.29 16.11 7.36
C GLN A 273 -40.10 17.33 7.83
N ARG A 274 -40.95 17.17 8.88
CA ARG A 274 -41.66 18.28 9.50
C ARG A 274 -40.74 19.36 10.00
N TRP A 275 -39.67 18.99 10.69
CA TRP A 275 -38.65 19.90 11.18
C TRP A 275 -37.94 20.63 10.04
N LEU A 276 -37.53 19.93 8.98
CA LEU A 276 -36.93 20.52 7.80
C LEU A 276 -37.81 21.48 7.05
N CYS A 277 -39.13 21.20 6.99
CA CYS A 277 -40.11 22.10 6.37
C CYS A 277 -40.12 23.48 7.06
N ALA A 278 -40.07 23.48 8.40
CA ALA A 278 -39.99 24.73 9.18
C ALA A 278 -38.69 25.51 9.00
N HIS A 279 -37.60 24.84 8.57
CA HIS A 279 -36.26 25.45 8.41
C HIS A 279 -35.78 25.48 6.95
N ARG A 280 -36.66 25.28 5.96
CA ARG A 280 -36.37 25.11 4.52
C ARG A 280 -35.62 26.29 3.89
N THR A 281 -35.76 27.49 4.44
CA THR A 281 -35.06 28.68 3.98
C THR A 281 -33.58 28.65 4.32
N GLN A 282 -33.22 28.08 5.47
CA GLN A 282 -31.88 28.08 6.02
C GLN A 282 -31.11 26.78 5.75
N LEU A 283 -31.81 25.61 5.76
CA LEU A 283 -31.16 24.30 5.72
C LEU A 283 -31.81 23.37 4.69
N ARG A 284 -30.96 22.63 3.97
CA ARG A 284 -31.36 21.62 3.02
C ARG A 284 -30.52 20.35 3.17
N LEU A 285 -31.15 19.17 3.10
CA LEU A 285 -30.45 17.90 3.00
C LEU A 285 -30.18 17.52 1.54
N TYR A 286 -29.04 16.90 1.30
CA TYR A 286 -28.67 16.32 0.02
C TYR A 286 -28.24 14.87 0.22
N PHE A 287 -28.96 13.93 -0.41
CA PHE A 287 -28.72 12.50 -0.25
C PHE A 287 -27.71 11.98 -1.27
N LEU A 288 -26.67 11.32 -0.77
CA LEU A 288 -25.66 10.63 -1.56
C LEU A 288 -26.29 9.50 -2.41
N PRO A 289 -25.65 9.06 -3.50
CA PRO A 289 -26.04 7.82 -4.15
C PRO A 289 -25.98 6.64 -3.17
N THR A 290 -26.89 5.70 -3.33
CA THR A 290 -26.92 4.50 -2.48
C THR A 290 -25.59 3.75 -2.54
N TYR A 291 -25.12 3.25 -1.41
CA TYR A 291 -23.83 2.53 -1.27
C TYR A 291 -22.61 3.31 -1.79
N SER A 292 -22.51 4.57 -1.45
CA SER A 292 -21.40 5.42 -1.89
C SER A 292 -20.62 6.06 -0.74
N PRO A 293 -20.07 5.29 0.22
CA PRO A 293 -19.38 5.82 1.41
C PRO A 293 -18.15 6.64 1.03
N ARG A 294 -17.48 6.33 -0.09
CA ARG A 294 -16.34 7.10 -0.57
C ARG A 294 -16.64 8.57 -0.91
N LEU A 295 -17.91 8.90 -1.13
CA LEU A 295 -18.35 10.28 -1.37
C LEU A 295 -18.60 11.06 -0.07
N ASN A 296 -18.64 10.39 1.08
CA ASN A 296 -18.80 11.00 2.39
C ASN A 296 -17.46 11.13 3.13
N PRO A 297 -16.81 12.28 3.13
CA PRO A 297 -15.49 12.45 3.72
C PRO A 297 -15.46 12.32 5.25
N ILE A 298 -16.58 12.49 5.97
CA ILE A 298 -16.64 12.32 7.43
C ILE A 298 -16.30 10.88 7.86
N GLU A 299 -16.49 9.91 6.99
CA GLU A 299 -16.07 8.52 7.22
C GLU A 299 -14.55 8.42 7.52
N ARG A 300 -13.74 9.34 7.00
CA ARG A 300 -12.32 9.39 7.29
C ARG A 300 -12.04 9.92 8.70
N VAL A 301 -12.88 10.83 9.18
CA VAL A 301 -12.83 11.35 10.56
C VAL A 301 -13.17 10.21 11.52
N TRP A 302 -14.21 9.43 11.24
CA TRP A 302 -14.58 8.26 12.03
C TRP A 302 -13.48 7.20 12.06
N ARG A 303 -12.86 6.94 10.91
CA ARG A 303 -11.72 6.01 10.83
C ARG A 303 -10.54 6.51 11.65
N HIS A 304 -10.27 7.80 11.65
CA HIS A 304 -9.22 8.40 12.46
C HIS A 304 -9.53 8.24 13.95
N CYS A 305 -10.76 8.50 14.38
CA CYS A 305 -11.19 8.27 15.74
C CYS A 305 -11.03 6.79 16.16
N ARG A 306 -11.53 5.84 15.35
CA ARG A 306 -11.40 4.41 15.66
C ARG A 306 -9.94 3.99 15.82
N ARG A 307 -9.06 4.37 14.90
CA ARG A 307 -7.63 4.01 14.94
C ARG A 307 -6.91 4.53 16.17
N ASN A 308 -7.31 5.68 16.67
CA ASN A 308 -6.63 6.31 17.81
C ASN A 308 -7.26 5.94 19.16
N VAL A 309 -8.53 5.53 19.20
CA VAL A 309 -9.24 5.28 20.44
C VAL A 309 -9.67 3.83 20.59
N THR A 310 -10.39 3.26 19.61
CA THR A 310 -11.13 2.00 19.83
C THR A 310 -10.43 0.77 19.27
N ASP A 311 -9.49 0.93 18.32
CA ASP A 311 -8.81 -0.21 17.73
C ASP A 311 -7.84 -0.87 18.72
N ASN A 312 -7.92 -2.21 18.83
CA ASN A 312 -7.03 -3.04 19.66
C ASN A 312 -7.05 -2.71 21.17
N PHE A 313 -8.08 -2.06 21.68
CA PHE A 313 -8.17 -1.74 23.11
C PHE A 313 -9.57 -2.05 23.66
N TYR A 314 -9.61 -2.74 24.82
CA TYR A 314 -10.83 -3.04 25.55
C TYR A 314 -10.97 -2.14 26.78
N PHE A 315 -12.04 -1.38 26.84
CA PHE A 315 -12.28 -0.36 27.89
C PHE A 315 -12.94 -0.90 29.17
N GLY A 316 -13.29 -2.18 29.22
CA GLY A 316 -14.01 -2.77 30.34
C GLY A 316 -15.50 -2.37 30.38
N THR A 317 -15.82 -1.08 30.28
CA THR A 317 -17.20 -0.56 30.30
C THR A 317 -17.48 0.39 29.14
N LEU A 318 -18.74 0.47 28.72
CA LEU A 318 -19.19 1.42 27.70
C LEU A 318 -18.98 2.88 28.15
N ALA A 319 -19.11 3.16 29.45
CA ALA A 319 -18.91 4.50 30.01
C ALA A 319 -17.45 4.98 29.83
N HIS A 320 -16.46 4.15 30.15
CA HIS A 320 -15.04 4.46 29.95
C HIS A 320 -14.71 4.64 28.47
N LEU A 321 -15.24 3.77 27.59
CA LEU A 321 -15.10 3.91 26.14
C LEU A 321 -15.65 5.26 25.67
N MET A 322 -16.86 5.61 26.09
CA MET A 322 -17.49 6.88 25.68
C MET A 322 -16.78 8.11 26.21
N THR A 323 -16.20 8.03 27.41
CA THR A 323 -15.33 9.10 27.97
C THR A 323 -14.11 9.32 27.07
N ALA A 324 -13.42 8.27 26.68
CA ALA A 324 -12.27 8.36 25.79
C ALA A 324 -12.64 8.90 24.40
N VAL A 325 -13.75 8.43 23.82
CA VAL A 325 -14.25 8.93 22.51
C VAL A 325 -14.61 10.42 22.59
N LYS A 326 -15.31 10.84 23.65
CA LYS A 326 -15.66 12.26 23.86
C LYS A 326 -14.43 13.14 24.00
N ALA A 327 -13.45 12.72 24.82
CA ALA A 327 -12.20 13.44 25.00
C ALA A 327 -11.47 13.63 23.66
N PHE A 328 -11.30 12.56 22.89
CA PHE A 328 -10.66 12.60 21.57
C PHE A 328 -11.39 13.52 20.59
N LEU A 329 -12.72 13.43 20.49
CA LEU A 329 -13.50 14.27 19.58
C LEU A 329 -13.48 15.74 20.01
N THR A 330 -13.46 16.04 21.32
CA THR A 330 -13.29 17.40 21.84
C THR A 330 -11.96 18.00 21.42
N GLU A 331 -10.86 17.25 21.57
CA GLU A 331 -9.53 17.66 21.13
C GLU A 331 -9.47 17.86 19.61
N LEU A 332 -10.00 16.88 18.85
CA LEU A 332 -10.04 16.95 17.39
C LEU A 332 -10.82 18.18 16.91
N THR A 333 -11.90 18.54 17.58
CA THR A 333 -12.71 19.76 17.23
C THR A 333 -11.89 21.04 17.39
N ARG A 334 -10.89 21.08 18.26
CA ARG A 334 -9.97 22.22 18.43
C ARG A 334 -8.89 22.29 17.35
N SER A 335 -8.80 21.27 16.46
CA SER A 335 -7.79 21.17 15.42
C SER A 335 -8.39 21.04 14.02
N PRO A 336 -9.07 22.08 13.49
CA PRO A 336 -9.73 22.03 12.18
C PRO A 336 -8.77 21.70 11.03
N ALA A 337 -7.50 22.11 11.12
CA ALA A 337 -6.48 21.80 10.13
C ALA A 337 -6.23 20.28 9.98
N VAL A 338 -6.23 19.55 11.11
CA VAL A 338 -6.13 18.07 11.10
C VAL A 338 -7.35 17.48 10.39
N ILE A 339 -8.56 17.98 10.71
CA ILE A 339 -9.79 17.50 10.08
C ILE A 339 -9.76 17.76 8.57
N LEU A 340 -9.34 18.96 8.14
CA LEU A 340 -9.20 19.27 6.70
C LEU A 340 -8.23 18.32 6.00
N SER A 341 -7.11 17.98 6.61
CA SER A 341 -6.16 17.00 6.05
C SER A 341 -6.76 15.60 5.89
N LEU A 342 -7.68 15.22 6.76
CA LEU A 342 -8.38 13.94 6.68
C LEU A 342 -9.43 13.91 5.55
N ILE A 343 -10.16 15.02 5.33
CA ILE A 343 -11.29 15.09 4.40
C ILE A 343 -10.93 15.58 2.99
N ALA A 344 -9.71 16.04 2.80
CA ALA A 344 -9.17 16.52 1.51
C ALA A 344 -9.20 15.48 0.39
#